data_6a8b6d511fa7980632ea27a4a4a7ebd7
#
_entry.id   6a8b6d511fa7980632ea27a4a4a7ebd7
#
_cell.length_a   1.000
_cell.length_b   1.000
_cell.length_c   1.000
_cell.angle_alpha   90.00
_cell.angle_beta   90.00
_cell.angle_gamma   90.00
#
_symmetry.space_group_name_H-M   'P 1'
#
loop_
_entity.id
_entity.type
_entity.pdbx_description
1 polymer ?
#
loop_
_entity_poly.entity_id
_entity_poly.type
_entity_poly.pdbx_seq_one_letter_code
_entity_poly.pdbx_strand_id
1 'polypeptide(L)'
;MDFKEATDVLTSAPPMTLGRIAEVFGKEMHTIARARMEGTNARRPPRNWQVVLAQLTLEHAHELRQHADRLDVLAEELMRLSR
;
A
#
# COMPACT_ATOMS: atom_id res chain seq x y z
N MET A 1 -0.31 10.33 13.25
CA MET A 1 -0.99 9.77 12.07
C MET A 1 -1.94 8.66 12.49
N ASP A 2 -3.19 8.76 12.11
CA ASP A 2 -4.18 7.74 12.42
C ASP A 2 -4.26 6.67 11.31
N PHE A 3 -5.10 5.66 11.55
CA PHE A 3 -5.24 4.55 10.62
C PHE A 3 -5.75 5.00 9.24
N LYS A 4 -6.71 5.92 9.22
CA LYS A 4 -7.26 6.46 7.97
C LYS A 4 -6.19 7.19 7.17
N GLU A 5 -5.44 8.07 7.80
CA GLU A 5 -4.37 8.82 7.14
C GLU A 5 -3.29 7.87 6.60
N ALA A 6 -2.87 6.91 7.42
CA ALA A 6 -1.85 5.94 7.01
C ALA A 6 -2.30 5.12 5.79
N THR A 7 -3.55 4.63 5.81
CA THR A 7 -4.09 3.86 4.67
C THR A 7 -4.32 4.74 3.44
N ASP A 8 -4.68 6.01 3.61
CA ASP A 8 -4.80 6.95 2.49
C ASP A 8 -3.46 7.18 1.80
N VAL A 9 -2.40 7.39 2.58
CA VAL A 9 -1.06 7.55 2.01
C VAL A 9 -0.61 6.29 1.28
N LEU A 10 -0.81 5.13 1.90
CA LEU A 10 -0.38 3.86 1.33
C LEU A 10 -1.12 3.54 0.03
N THR A 11 -2.43 3.75 -0.03
CA THR A 11 -3.22 3.49 -1.24
C THR A 11 -3.03 4.54 -2.33
N SER A 12 -2.39 5.66 -2.02
CA SER A 12 -2.01 6.65 -3.03
C SER A 12 -0.85 6.18 -3.91
N ALA A 13 -0.17 5.08 -3.54
CA ALA A 13 0.93 4.49 -4.29
C ALA A 13 0.49 3.19 -4.96
N PRO A 14 -0.03 3.22 -6.20
CA PRO A 14 -0.45 2.01 -6.91
C PRO A 14 0.71 1.02 -7.06
N PRO A 15 0.43 -0.28 -7.10
CA PRO A 15 -0.90 -0.91 -7.13
C PRO A 15 -1.51 -1.23 -5.75
N MET A 16 -1.15 -0.53 -4.70
CA MET A 16 -1.69 -0.79 -3.36
C MET A 16 -3.18 -0.44 -3.30
N THR A 17 -3.97 -1.36 -2.71
CA THR A 17 -5.42 -1.22 -2.56
C THR A 17 -5.85 -1.57 -1.15
N LEU A 18 -7.06 -1.16 -0.77
CA LEU A 18 -7.65 -1.56 0.51
C LEU A 18 -7.84 -3.08 0.60
N GLY A 19 -8.12 -3.73 -0.53
CA GLY A 19 -8.22 -5.20 -0.58
C GLY A 19 -6.90 -5.86 -0.19
N ARG A 20 -5.78 -5.35 -0.67
CA ARG A 20 -4.46 -5.86 -0.30
C ARG A 20 -4.17 -5.65 1.18
N ILE A 21 -4.51 -4.48 1.70
CA ILE A 21 -4.35 -4.17 3.13
C ILE A 21 -5.19 -5.14 3.97
N ALA A 22 -6.45 -5.36 3.57
CA ALA A 22 -7.33 -6.30 4.26
C ALA A 22 -6.75 -7.72 4.30
N GLU A 23 -6.17 -8.19 3.19
CA GLU A 23 -5.51 -9.50 3.13
C GLU A 23 -4.39 -9.61 4.16
N VAL A 24 -3.54 -8.58 4.25
CA VAL A 24 -2.40 -8.59 5.17
C VAL A 24 -2.86 -8.66 6.62
N PHE A 25 -3.99 -8.02 6.94
CA PHE A 25 -4.58 -8.09 8.28
C PHE A 25 -5.39 -9.37 8.51
N GLY A 26 -5.65 -10.17 7.48
CA GLY A 26 -6.53 -11.32 7.57
C GLY A 26 -7.98 -10.93 7.85
N LYS A 27 -8.39 -9.77 7.35
CA LYS A 27 -9.74 -9.20 7.54
C LYS A 27 -10.42 -9.00 6.21
N GLU A 28 -11.75 -8.87 6.25
CA GLU A 28 -12.50 -8.52 5.06
C GLU A 28 -12.37 -7.02 4.76
N MET A 29 -12.49 -6.66 3.48
CA MET A 29 -12.31 -5.27 3.05
C MET A 29 -13.26 -4.30 3.75
N HIS A 30 -14.52 -4.69 3.97
CA HIS A 30 -15.48 -3.83 4.66
C HIS A 30 -15.10 -3.57 6.12
N THR A 31 -14.43 -4.53 6.77
CA THR A 31 -13.93 -4.36 8.14
C THR A 31 -12.85 -3.29 8.18
N ILE A 32 -11.94 -3.31 7.20
CA ILE A 32 -10.90 -2.28 7.08
C ILE A 32 -11.52 -0.92 6.74
N ALA A 33 -12.49 -0.90 5.82
CA ALA A 33 -13.18 0.33 5.46
C ALA A 33 -13.87 0.97 6.69
N ARG A 34 -14.51 0.15 7.54
CA ARG A 34 -15.13 0.64 8.78
C ARG A 34 -14.11 1.18 9.78
N ALA A 35 -12.92 0.59 9.85
CA ALA A 35 -11.86 1.07 10.73
C ALA A 35 -11.35 2.45 10.32
N ARG A 36 -11.59 2.86 9.08
CA ARG A 36 -11.24 4.17 8.53
C ARG A 36 -12.35 5.22 8.69
N MET A 37 -13.54 4.78 9.12
CA MET A 37 -14.69 5.68 9.28
C MET A 37 -14.66 6.42 10.61
N GLU A 38 -15.35 7.55 10.65
CA GLU A 38 -15.66 8.26 11.88
C GLU A 38 -17.15 8.10 12.18
N GLY A 39 -17.51 8.16 13.47
CA GLY A 39 -18.91 8.11 13.89
C GLY A 39 -19.34 6.78 14.48
N THR A 40 -20.66 6.57 14.56
CA THR A 40 -21.26 5.44 15.30
C THR A 40 -20.99 4.08 14.67
N ASN A 41 -20.71 4.03 13.36
CA ASN A 41 -20.44 2.78 12.66
C ASN A 41 -18.94 2.47 12.54
N ALA A 42 -18.09 3.34 13.11
CA ALA A 42 -16.64 3.15 13.08
C ALA A 42 -16.24 1.95 13.93
N ARG A 43 -15.21 1.24 13.49
CA ARG A 43 -14.57 0.17 14.25
C ARG A 43 -13.16 0.58 14.61
N ARG A 44 -12.64 -0.02 15.68
CA ARG A 44 -11.24 0.18 16.03
C ARG A 44 -10.34 -0.47 14.98
N PRO A 45 -9.22 0.16 14.64
CA PRO A 45 -8.23 -0.49 13.78
C PRO A 45 -7.74 -1.80 14.41
N PRO A 46 -7.25 -2.75 13.60
CA PRO A 46 -6.67 -3.97 14.12
C PRO A 46 -5.53 -3.71 15.10
N ARG A 47 -5.28 -4.66 16.02
CA ARG A 47 -4.14 -4.57 16.93
C ARG A 47 -2.83 -4.50 16.15
N ASN A 48 -1.91 -3.71 16.67
CA ASN A 48 -0.58 -3.56 16.06
C ASN A 48 -0.62 -3.11 14.59
N TRP A 49 -1.67 -2.38 14.22
CA TRP A 49 -1.84 -1.93 12.84
C TRP A 49 -0.63 -1.11 12.36
N GLN A 50 0.01 -0.36 13.27
CA GLN A 50 1.17 0.46 12.92
C GLN A 50 2.33 -0.40 12.42
N VAL A 51 2.63 -1.49 13.14
CA VAL A 51 3.72 -2.41 12.78
C VAL A 51 3.40 -3.12 11.47
N VAL A 52 2.18 -3.61 11.33
CA VAL A 52 1.75 -4.34 10.12
C VAL A 52 1.80 -3.42 8.90
N LEU A 53 1.27 -2.19 9.01
CA LEU A 53 1.32 -1.23 7.91
C LEU A 53 2.75 -0.78 7.62
N ALA A 54 3.60 -0.62 8.64
CA ALA A 54 5.00 -0.27 8.43
C ALA A 54 5.72 -1.34 7.60
N GLN A 55 5.52 -2.61 7.94
CA GLN A 55 6.10 -3.73 7.19
C GLN A 55 5.59 -3.77 5.75
N LEU A 56 4.28 -3.65 5.57
CA LEU A 56 3.67 -3.62 4.24
C LEU A 56 4.19 -2.44 3.42
N THR A 57 4.31 -1.28 4.03
CA THR A 57 4.82 -0.07 3.37
C THR A 57 6.25 -0.24 2.92
N LEU A 58 7.11 -0.84 3.75
CA LEU A 58 8.50 -1.10 3.39
C LEU A 58 8.62 -2.10 2.25
N GLU A 59 7.83 -3.17 2.29
CA GLU A 59 7.78 -4.16 1.20
C GLU A 59 7.32 -3.51 -0.11
N HIS A 60 6.27 -2.70 -0.04
CA HIS A 60 5.74 -2.00 -1.20
C HIS A 60 6.75 -1.01 -1.78
N ALA A 61 7.44 -0.25 -0.92
CA ALA A 61 8.49 0.66 -1.36
C ALA A 61 9.62 -0.10 -2.06
N HIS A 62 10.00 -1.26 -1.53
CA HIS A 62 11.02 -2.11 -2.15
C HIS A 62 10.59 -2.59 -3.54
N GLU A 63 9.36 -3.07 -3.67
CA GLU A 63 8.80 -3.51 -4.96
C GLU A 63 8.76 -2.36 -5.99
N LEU A 64 8.38 -1.16 -5.55
CA LEU A 64 8.36 0.01 -6.41
C LEU A 64 9.77 0.38 -6.90
N ARG A 65 10.78 0.29 -6.04
CA ARG A 65 12.18 0.53 -6.42
C ARG A 65 12.67 -0.49 -7.42
N GLN A 66 12.36 -1.78 -7.22
CA GLN A 66 12.71 -2.82 -8.19
C GLN A 66 12.04 -2.58 -9.53
N HIS A 67 10.79 -2.14 -9.52
CA HIS A 67 10.05 -1.81 -10.74
C HIS A 67 10.69 -0.64 -11.46
N ALA A 68 11.07 0.42 -10.72
CA ALA A 68 11.75 1.58 -11.28
C ALA A 68 13.09 1.17 -11.92
N ASP A 69 13.87 0.33 -11.27
CA ASP A 69 15.14 -0.17 -11.79
C ASP A 69 14.94 -0.93 -13.10
N ARG A 70 13.93 -1.77 -13.21
CA ARG A 70 13.61 -2.49 -14.45
C ARG A 70 13.21 -1.55 -15.57
N LEU A 71 12.43 -0.51 -15.24
CA LEU A 71 12.04 0.49 -16.22
C LEU A 71 13.23 1.30 -16.71
N ASP A 72 14.18 1.62 -15.84
CA ASP A 72 15.40 2.29 -16.22
C ASP A 72 16.22 1.45 -17.19
N VAL A 73 16.34 0.15 -16.94
CA VAL A 73 17.04 -0.77 -17.85
C VAL A 73 16.32 -0.83 -19.19
N LEU A 74 15.00 -0.91 -19.19
CA LEU A 74 14.21 -0.90 -20.43
C LEU A 74 14.43 0.39 -21.22
N ALA A 75 14.40 1.53 -20.54
CA ALA A 75 14.62 2.83 -21.19
C ALA A 75 16.00 2.89 -21.87
N GLU A 76 17.03 2.43 -21.17
CA GLU A 76 18.39 2.36 -21.74
C GLU A 76 18.45 1.48 -22.98
N GLU A 77 17.81 0.30 -22.91
CA GLU A 77 17.76 -0.63 -24.02
C GLU A 77 17.05 -0.03 -25.23
N LEU A 78 15.91 0.60 -25.00
CA LEU A 78 15.13 1.25 -26.06
C LEU A 78 15.92 2.41 -26.71
N MET A 79 16.61 3.20 -25.92
CA MET A 79 17.45 4.28 -26.43
C MET A 79 18.59 3.72 -27.30
N ARG A 80 19.20 2.63 -26.88
CA ARG A 80 20.26 1.99 -27.63
C ARG A 80 19.75 1.46 -28.99
N LEU A 81 18.55 0.85 -28.99
CA LEU A 81 17.96 0.31 -30.20
C LEU A 81 17.50 1.39 -31.20
N SER A 82 17.26 2.61 -30.71
CA SER A 82 16.80 3.71 -31.55
C SER A 82 17.92 4.46 -32.28
N ARG A 83 19.18 4.12 -32.01
CA ARG A 83 20.37 4.75 -32.62
C ARG A 83 20.73 4.18 -34.00
#